data_8bdac5fcc79bff1d2ed4ee631bcc4664
#
_entry.id   8bdac5fcc79bff1d2ed4ee631bcc4664
#
_cell.length_a   1.000
_cell.length_b   1.000
_cell.length_c   1.000
_cell.angle_alpha   90.00
_cell.angle_beta   90.00
_cell.angle_gamma   90.00
#
_symmetry.space_group_name_H-M   'P 1'
#
loop_
_entity.id
_entity.type
_entity.pdbx_description
1 polymer ?
#
loop_
_entity_poly.entity_id
_entity_poly.type
_entity_poly.pdbx_seq_one_letter_code
_entity_poly.pdbx_strand_id
1 'polypeptide(L)'
;MNWKDIIKDTGIEIIWIDNEYSEEGSYIPKCVLYPNGAIVLNLSLHCDRVEFVALHEIGHLVTGRALAVVNKRLKVIEHNRNEAQANRYTFRNIAPRFVEENQYDRAWASPYKLCAFLNIEATFENIWIAQEEIDNALWNAP
;
A
#
# COMPACT_ATOMS: atom_id res chain seq x y z
N MET A 1 3.76 12.70 1.51
CA MET A 1 3.35 12.94 0.10
C MET A 1 1.97 12.34 -0.12
N ASN A 2 1.08 13.07 -0.76
CA ASN A 2 -0.26 12.58 -1.08
C ASN A 2 -0.16 11.56 -2.23
N TRP A 3 -1.01 10.53 -2.20
CA TRP A 3 -1.00 9.50 -3.23
C TRP A 3 -1.26 10.07 -4.65
N LYS A 4 -2.04 11.15 -4.75
CA LYS A 4 -2.28 11.84 -6.03
C LYS A 4 -1.02 12.49 -6.58
N ASP A 5 -0.16 12.98 -5.71
CA ASP A 5 1.15 13.53 -6.10
C ASP A 5 2.06 12.42 -6.63
N ILE A 6 2.02 11.24 -6.01
CA ILE A 6 2.77 10.08 -6.46
C ILE A 6 2.29 9.67 -7.87
N ILE A 7 0.99 9.64 -8.10
CA ILE A 7 0.40 9.35 -9.43
C ILE A 7 0.92 10.34 -10.47
N LYS A 8 0.92 11.62 -10.12
CA LYS A 8 1.39 12.67 -11.02
C LYS A 8 2.87 12.52 -11.34
N ASP A 9 3.68 12.22 -10.33
CA ASP A 9 5.14 12.11 -10.49
C ASP A 9 5.55 10.85 -11.24
N THR A 10 4.82 9.75 -11.06
CA THR A 10 5.15 8.44 -11.66
C THR A 10 4.54 8.23 -13.04
N GLY A 11 3.51 8.99 -13.40
CA GLY A 11 2.76 8.78 -14.64
C GLY A 11 1.85 7.55 -14.62
N ILE A 12 1.64 6.93 -13.46
CA ILE A 12 0.71 5.81 -13.31
C ILE A 12 -0.71 6.33 -13.58
N GLU A 13 -1.47 5.60 -14.40
CA GLU A 13 -2.85 5.96 -14.69
C GLU A 13 -3.81 5.43 -13.64
N ILE A 14 -4.91 6.15 -13.45
CA ILE A 14 -5.99 5.72 -12.56
C ILE A 14 -7.18 5.33 -13.41
N ILE A 15 -7.68 4.12 -13.21
CA ILE A 15 -8.90 3.61 -13.85
C ILE A 15 -9.95 3.46 -12.76
N TRP A 16 -11.07 4.17 -12.92
CA TRP A 16 -12.18 4.06 -11.99
C TRP A 16 -13.22 3.08 -12.54
N ILE A 17 -13.62 2.14 -11.69
CA ILE A 17 -14.72 1.22 -12.00
C ILE A 17 -15.84 1.42 -10.99
N ASP A 18 -17.05 1.10 -11.40
CA ASP A 18 -18.23 1.15 -10.53
C ASP A 18 -18.88 -0.22 -10.54
N ASN A 19 -18.42 -1.10 -9.66
CA ASN A 19 -18.91 -2.46 -9.56
C ASN A 19 -18.83 -2.94 -8.10
N GLU A 20 -19.99 -3.03 -7.45
CA GLU A 20 -20.08 -3.44 -6.04
C GLU A 20 -19.63 -4.88 -5.79
N TYR A 21 -19.51 -5.70 -6.84
CA TYR A 21 -19.05 -7.10 -6.72
C TYR A 21 -17.56 -7.27 -7.01
N SER A 22 -16.86 -6.20 -7.40
CA SER A 22 -15.43 -6.23 -7.69
C SER A 22 -14.62 -5.96 -6.44
N GLU A 23 -13.34 -6.31 -6.50
CA GLU A 23 -12.38 -5.97 -5.47
C GLU A 23 -12.27 -4.46 -5.26
N GLU A 24 -11.79 -4.03 -4.10
CA GLU A 24 -11.59 -2.62 -3.77
C GLU A 24 -10.63 -1.95 -4.75
N GLY A 25 -9.58 -2.66 -5.16
CA GLY A 25 -8.61 -2.15 -6.10
C GLY A 25 -7.78 -3.27 -6.71
N SER A 26 -7.10 -2.95 -7.78
CA SER A 26 -6.14 -3.81 -8.43
C SER A 26 -5.12 -2.97 -9.19
N TYR A 27 -4.13 -3.60 -9.79
CA TYR A 27 -3.15 -2.89 -10.59
C TYR A 27 -2.92 -3.59 -11.92
N ILE A 28 -2.50 -2.82 -12.91
CA ILE A 28 -2.13 -3.31 -14.24
C ILE A 28 -0.63 -3.05 -14.39
N PRO A 29 0.20 -4.10 -14.56
CA PRO A 29 1.64 -3.92 -14.78
C PRO A 29 1.93 -3.06 -16.00
N LYS A 30 3.13 -2.52 -16.07
CA LYS A 30 3.60 -1.76 -17.24
C LYS A 30 3.39 -2.55 -18.51
N CYS A 31 2.77 -1.93 -19.49
CA CYS A 31 2.48 -2.54 -20.78
C CYS A 31 2.34 -1.46 -21.87
N VAL A 32 2.06 -1.87 -23.09
CA VAL A 32 1.94 -0.94 -24.22
C VAL A 32 0.85 0.10 -23.98
N LEU A 33 -0.31 -0.32 -23.44
CA LEU A 33 -1.42 0.60 -23.15
C LEU A 33 -1.14 1.51 -21.95
N TYR A 34 -0.39 0.99 -20.97
CA TYR A 34 -0.07 1.70 -19.74
C TYR A 34 1.44 1.63 -19.49
N PRO A 35 2.22 2.53 -20.13
CA PRO A 35 3.69 2.45 -20.06
C PRO A 35 4.26 2.53 -18.64
N ASN A 36 3.57 3.21 -17.73
CA ASN A 36 3.96 3.31 -16.32
C ASN A 36 3.10 2.45 -15.40
N GLY A 37 2.25 1.60 -15.98
CA GLY A 37 1.27 0.82 -15.24
C GLY A 37 0.02 1.63 -14.94
N ALA A 38 -0.98 0.98 -14.36
CA ALA A 38 -2.22 1.61 -13.94
C ALA A 38 -2.70 1.00 -12.64
N ILE A 39 -3.45 1.77 -11.88
CA ILE A 39 -4.20 1.25 -10.73
C ILE A 39 -5.69 1.34 -11.04
N VAL A 40 -6.44 0.34 -10.61
CA VAL A 40 -7.89 0.28 -10.76
C VAL A 40 -8.50 0.48 -9.40
N LEU A 41 -9.36 1.49 -9.27
CA LEU A 41 -10.03 1.82 -8.01
C LEU A 41 -11.54 1.73 -8.18
N ASN A 42 -12.20 1.16 -7.17
CA ASN A 42 -13.65 1.01 -7.18
C ASN A 42 -14.32 2.25 -6.62
N LEU A 43 -15.23 2.85 -7.40
CA LEU A 43 -16.00 4.03 -6.99
C LEU A 43 -16.90 3.80 -5.78
N SER A 44 -17.21 2.53 -5.47
CA SER A 44 -18.00 2.18 -4.28
C SER A 44 -17.21 2.31 -2.97
N LEU A 45 -15.90 2.57 -3.03
CA LEU A 45 -15.08 2.77 -1.85
C LEU A 45 -15.45 4.03 -1.09
N HIS A 46 -15.47 3.95 0.23
CA HIS A 46 -15.50 5.13 1.08
C HIS A 46 -14.27 6.00 0.80
N CYS A 47 -14.44 7.32 0.83
CA CYS A 47 -13.37 8.27 0.54
C CYS A 47 -12.13 8.05 1.42
N ASP A 48 -12.31 7.66 2.69
CA ASP A 48 -11.20 7.37 3.61
C ASP A 48 -10.42 6.13 3.20
N ARG A 49 -11.06 5.22 2.47
CA ARG A 49 -10.47 3.95 2.04
C ARG A 49 -9.67 4.08 0.75
N VAL A 50 -10.03 5.03 -0.10
CA VAL A 50 -9.41 5.22 -1.43
C VAL A 50 -7.90 5.43 -1.33
N GLU A 51 -7.45 6.27 -0.42
CA GLU A 51 -6.02 6.54 -0.24
C GLU A 51 -5.22 5.27 0.06
N PHE A 52 -5.73 4.44 0.98
CA PHE A 52 -5.03 3.22 1.39
C PHE A 52 -4.99 2.19 0.29
N VAL A 53 -6.10 2.01 -0.41
CA VAL A 53 -6.17 1.09 -1.55
C VAL A 53 -5.25 1.57 -2.67
N ALA A 54 -5.28 2.87 -2.98
CA ALA A 54 -4.41 3.46 -4.00
C ALA A 54 -2.94 3.25 -3.67
N LEU A 55 -2.51 3.53 -2.44
CA LEU A 55 -1.13 3.35 -2.01
C LEU A 55 -0.69 1.89 -2.08
N HIS A 56 -1.56 0.96 -1.72
CA HIS A 56 -1.27 -0.47 -1.80
C HIS A 56 -1.01 -0.90 -3.25
N GLU A 57 -1.90 -0.49 -4.17
CA GLU A 57 -1.75 -0.84 -5.59
C GLU A 57 -0.57 -0.13 -6.24
N ILE A 58 -0.31 1.13 -5.89
CA ILE A 58 0.90 1.83 -6.32
C ILE A 58 2.14 1.08 -5.81
N GLY A 59 2.08 0.59 -4.57
CA GLY A 59 3.16 -0.19 -3.97
C GLY A 59 3.50 -1.43 -4.79
N HIS A 60 2.51 -2.14 -5.30
CA HIS A 60 2.73 -3.27 -6.22
C HIS A 60 3.46 -2.85 -7.48
N LEU A 61 3.09 -1.72 -8.07
CA LEU A 61 3.73 -1.22 -9.30
C LEU A 61 5.16 -0.74 -9.07
N VAL A 62 5.40 -0.10 -7.94
CA VAL A 62 6.72 0.49 -7.63
C VAL A 62 7.71 -0.55 -7.13
N THR A 63 7.24 -1.51 -6.32
CA THR A 63 8.11 -2.50 -5.65
C THR A 63 7.95 -3.91 -6.19
N GLY A 64 6.87 -4.19 -6.91
CA GLY A 64 6.54 -5.53 -7.38
C GLY A 64 7.47 -6.02 -8.49
N ARG A 65 7.61 -7.34 -8.57
CA ARG A 65 8.37 -8.03 -9.61
C ARG A 65 7.41 -8.81 -10.49
N ALA A 66 7.77 -8.95 -11.77
CA ALA A 66 7.04 -9.84 -12.66
C ALA A 66 7.13 -11.28 -12.14
N LEU A 67 5.96 -11.96 -12.04
CA LEU A 67 5.91 -13.35 -11.61
C LEU A 67 6.24 -14.25 -12.79
N ALA A 68 7.53 -14.42 -13.10
CA ALA A 68 8.02 -15.28 -14.15
C ALA A 68 8.35 -16.72 -13.64
N VAL A 69 7.65 -17.16 -12.60
CA VAL A 69 7.96 -18.43 -11.93
C VAL A 69 6.98 -19.51 -12.36
N VAL A 70 7.50 -20.64 -12.85
CA VAL A 70 6.71 -21.79 -13.31
C VAL A 70 6.23 -22.67 -12.15
N ASN A 71 6.99 -22.72 -11.05
CA ASN A 71 6.69 -23.56 -9.90
C ASN A 71 5.65 -22.91 -9.00
N LYS A 72 4.54 -23.58 -8.70
CA LYS A 72 3.44 -23.07 -7.85
C LYS A 72 3.92 -22.61 -6.47
N ARG A 73 4.85 -23.36 -5.86
CA ARG A 73 5.37 -23.05 -4.54
C ARG A 73 6.13 -21.73 -4.54
N LEU A 74 6.96 -21.51 -5.57
CA LEU A 74 7.71 -20.27 -5.74
C LEU A 74 6.78 -19.09 -6.07
N LYS A 75 5.69 -19.33 -6.81
CA LYS A 75 4.67 -18.30 -7.08
C LYS A 75 4.01 -17.79 -5.80
N VAL A 76 3.70 -18.71 -4.88
CA VAL A 76 3.10 -18.33 -3.58
C VAL A 76 4.08 -17.47 -2.77
N ILE A 77 5.35 -17.85 -2.72
CA ILE A 77 6.40 -17.09 -2.02
C ILE A 77 6.55 -15.70 -2.62
N GLU A 78 6.62 -15.58 -3.94
CA GLU A 78 6.75 -14.29 -4.63
C GLU A 78 5.50 -13.42 -4.44
N HIS A 79 4.31 -14.01 -4.49
CA HIS A 79 3.07 -13.28 -4.21
C HIS A 79 3.08 -12.70 -2.79
N ASN A 80 3.42 -13.51 -1.79
CA ASN A 80 3.49 -13.06 -0.39
C ASN A 80 4.53 -11.96 -0.20
N ARG A 81 5.69 -12.07 -0.88
CA ARG A 81 6.72 -11.05 -0.87
C ARG A 81 6.22 -9.73 -1.47
N ASN A 82 5.52 -9.81 -2.60
CA ASN A 82 4.96 -8.62 -3.25
C ASN A 82 3.90 -7.95 -2.38
N GLU A 83 3.05 -8.73 -1.70
CA GLU A 83 2.07 -8.20 -0.75
C GLU A 83 2.75 -7.50 0.44
N ALA A 84 3.80 -8.11 1.00
CA ALA A 84 4.57 -7.53 2.10
C ALA A 84 5.23 -6.21 1.68
N GLN A 85 5.79 -6.15 0.48
CA GLN A 85 6.40 -4.93 -0.06
C GLN A 85 5.37 -3.83 -0.31
N ALA A 86 4.20 -4.17 -0.82
CA ALA A 86 3.10 -3.23 -1.03
C ALA A 86 2.59 -2.68 0.32
N ASN A 87 2.47 -3.54 1.33
CA ASN A 87 2.09 -3.13 2.67
C ASN A 87 3.15 -2.22 3.29
N ARG A 88 4.43 -2.54 3.13
CA ARG A 88 5.53 -1.68 3.60
C ARG A 88 5.48 -0.31 2.94
N TYR A 89 5.23 -0.27 1.65
CA TYR A 89 5.09 0.98 0.90
C TYR A 89 3.95 1.83 1.48
N THR A 90 2.81 1.21 1.76
CA THR A 90 1.65 1.88 2.37
C THR A 90 1.99 2.42 3.76
N PHE A 91 2.58 1.59 4.62
CA PHE A 91 2.98 2.01 5.97
C PHE A 91 3.97 3.17 5.92
N ARG A 92 4.97 3.10 5.03
CA ARG A 92 5.99 4.16 4.89
C ARG A 92 5.37 5.50 4.53
N ASN A 93 4.38 5.52 3.66
CA ASN A 93 3.74 6.76 3.23
C ASN A 93 2.76 7.31 4.27
N ILE A 94 2.17 6.46 5.10
CA ILE A 94 1.17 6.85 6.10
C ILE A 94 1.79 7.11 7.47
N ALA A 95 2.86 6.41 7.83
CA ALA A 95 3.45 6.48 9.17
C ALA A 95 3.79 7.90 9.64
N PRO A 96 4.35 8.81 8.82
CA PRO A 96 4.64 10.17 9.29
C PRO A 96 3.39 10.91 9.79
N ARG A 97 2.30 10.83 9.05
CA ARG A 97 1.03 11.44 9.43
C ARG A 97 0.41 10.73 10.63
N PHE A 98 0.51 9.41 10.66
CA PHE A 98 -0.02 8.59 11.75
C PHE A 98 0.65 8.92 13.09
N VAL A 99 1.98 9.04 13.12
CA VAL A 99 2.69 9.38 14.37
C VAL A 99 2.39 10.83 14.80
N GLU A 100 2.25 11.74 13.85
CA GLU A 100 1.87 13.12 14.14
C GLU A 100 0.47 13.18 14.79
N GLU A 101 -0.51 12.50 14.22
CA GLU A 101 -1.87 12.43 14.74
C GLU A 101 -1.93 11.74 16.11
N ASN A 102 -0.96 10.91 16.43
CA ASN A 102 -0.84 10.27 17.74
C ASN A 102 0.20 10.96 18.64
N GLN A 103 0.48 12.24 18.37
CA GLN A 103 1.30 13.12 19.20
C GLN A 103 2.74 12.62 19.42
N TYR A 104 3.26 11.85 18.44
CA TYR A 104 4.59 11.24 18.48
C TYR A 104 4.81 10.34 19.70
N ASP A 105 3.73 9.82 20.29
CA ASP A 105 3.78 8.95 21.45
C ASP A 105 3.73 7.48 21.02
N ARG A 106 4.78 6.72 21.35
CA ARG A 106 4.88 5.28 21.00
C ARG A 106 3.73 4.45 21.57
N ALA A 107 3.19 4.82 22.71
CA ALA A 107 2.08 4.12 23.32
C ALA A 107 0.80 4.25 22.49
N TRP A 108 0.60 5.41 21.86
CA TRP A 108 -0.56 5.71 21.04
C TRP A 108 -0.34 5.31 19.57
N ALA A 109 0.88 5.49 19.05
CA ALA A 109 1.23 5.14 17.68
C ALA A 109 1.71 3.69 17.60
N SER A 110 0.84 2.73 17.92
CA SER A 110 1.18 1.32 17.91
C SER A 110 1.03 0.70 16.51
N PRO A 111 1.80 -0.36 16.20
CA PRO A 111 1.66 -1.05 14.92
C PRO A 111 0.29 -1.73 14.75
N TYR A 112 -0.30 -2.21 15.84
CA TYR A 112 -1.64 -2.80 15.82
C TYR A 112 -2.71 -1.78 15.42
N LYS A 113 -2.59 -0.57 15.96
CA LYS A 113 -3.49 0.54 15.65
C LYS A 113 -3.36 0.96 14.20
N LEU A 114 -2.13 1.00 13.69
CA LEU A 114 -1.87 1.34 12.28
C LEU A 114 -2.46 0.28 11.34
N CYS A 115 -2.26 -0.99 11.62
CA CYS A 115 -2.86 -2.07 10.83
C CYS A 115 -4.39 -2.00 10.85
N ALA A 116 -4.99 -1.77 12.00
CA ALA A 116 -6.45 -1.64 12.12
C ALA A 116 -6.97 -0.44 11.34
N PHE A 117 -6.29 0.68 11.42
CA PHE A 117 -6.63 1.91 10.68
C PHE A 117 -6.61 1.69 9.17
N LEU A 118 -5.63 0.93 8.67
CA LEU A 118 -5.49 0.61 7.24
C LEU A 118 -6.29 -0.61 6.80
N ASN A 119 -6.96 -1.28 7.74
CA ASN A 119 -7.65 -2.54 7.51
C ASN A 119 -6.72 -3.59 6.87
N ILE A 120 -5.49 -3.66 7.38
CA ILE A 120 -4.50 -4.67 7.03
C ILE A 120 -4.48 -5.70 8.15
N GLU A 121 -4.48 -6.98 7.78
CA GLU A 121 -4.43 -8.06 8.76
C GLU A 121 -3.18 -7.93 9.65
N ALA A 122 -3.39 -8.02 10.97
CA ALA A 122 -2.31 -7.90 11.96
C ALA A 122 -1.52 -9.21 12.09
N THR A 123 -0.95 -9.69 10.99
CA THR A 123 -0.02 -10.81 11.00
C THR A 123 1.28 -10.42 11.68
N PHE A 124 2.07 -11.39 12.11
CA PHE A 124 3.39 -11.13 12.68
C PHE A 124 4.25 -10.27 11.74
N GLU A 125 4.27 -10.61 10.45
CA GLU A 125 5.04 -9.88 9.44
C GLU A 125 4.55 -8.44 9.29
N ASN A 126 3.25 -8.22 9.17
CA ASN A 126 2.69 -6.88 9.02
C ASN A 126 2.91 -6.01 10.26
N ILE A 127 2.80 -6.58 11.44
CA ILE A 127 3.10 -5.88 12.70
C ILE A 127 4.59 -5.49 12.75
N TRP A 128 5.48 -6.39 12.35
CA TRP A 128 6.91 -6.12 12.28
C TRP A 128 7.22 -4.95 11.34
N ILE A 129 6.70 -5.01 10.12
CA ILE A 129 6.89 -3.97 9.10
C ILE A 129 6.32 -2.63 9.57
N ALA A 130 5.10 -2.64 10.11
CA ALA A 130 4.46 -1.45 10.64
C ALA A 130 5.29 -0.81 11.75
N GLN A 131 5.84 -1.62 12.67
CA GLN A 131 6.69 -1.11 13.75
C GLN A 131 7.96 -0.45 13.20
N GLU A 132 8.61 -1.07 12.21
CA GLU A 132 9.79 -0.48 11.59
C GLU A 132 9.48 0.89 10.97
N GLU A 133 8.38 1.01 10.25
CA GLU A 133 8.01 2.27 9.59
C GLU A 133 7.56 3.34 10.59
N ILE A 134 6.91 2.94 11.68
CA ILE A 134 6.60 3.85 12.80
C ILE A 134 7.89 4.35 13.45
N ASP A 135 8.83 3.47 13.72
CA ASP A 135 10.12 3.83 14.32
C ASP A 135 10.89 4.81 13.42
N ASN A 136 10.91 4.56 12.12
CA ASN A 136 11.54 5.45 11.15
C ASN A 136 10.86 6.84 11.14
N ALA A 137 9.54 6.87 11.19
CA ALA A 137 8.79 8.12 11.21
C ALA A 137 9.04 8.92 12.50
N LEU A 138 9.11 8.24 13.65
CA LEU A 138 9.42 8.87 14.93
C LEU A 138 10.86 9.40 14.95
N TRP A 139 11.80 8.65 14.40
CA TRP A 139 13.22 9.05 14.31
C TRP A 139 13.39 10.32 13.46
N ASN A 140 12.64 10.43 12.36
CA ASN A 140 12.71 11.56 11.43
C ASN A 140 11.76 12.71 11.80
N ALA A 141 11.05 12.63 12.91
CA ALA A 141 10.14 13.66 13.35
C ALA A 141 10.90 14.95 13.74
N PRO A 142 10.31 16.13 13.47
CA PRO A 142 10.92 17.41 13.83
C PRO A 142 11.03 17.64 15.34
#